data_f3d4705db5740a92fa85fccb2699300f
#
_entry.id   f3d4705db5740a92fa85fccb2699300f
#
_cell.length_a   1.000
_cell.length_b   1.000
_cell.length_c   1.000
_cell.angle_alpha   90.00
_cell.angle_beta   90.00
_cell.angle_gamma   90.00
#
_symmetry.space_group_name_H-M   'P 1'
#
loop_
_entity.id
_entity.type
_entity.pdbx_description
1 polymer ?
#
loop_
_entity_poly.entity_id
_entity_poly.type
_entity_poly.pdbx_seq_one_letter_code
_entity_poly.pdbx_strand_id
1 'polypeptide(L)'
;MPIDITSNESKNAMKNEEIINNKVHLENTNNNPNNNNNNNNPNNNESLLIAEATIQEEDLKIIVNEIRFKDQLRNKGFGEVFDNEFILNSLETLYLLSNNKLKLFGKKEYNFSSFLKILLKKDKKILTKYLIFRDLRSKGYVVKEGFGFGTDFRIYERGEHGKKPSKYVSIGINEGLNIKSKDFVNTVDQIEKMGKDTVIAVIERRGEVIYYKTIKMSFFENKKKS
;
A
#
# COMPACT_ATOMS: atom_id res chain seq x y z
N MET A 1 -23.30 -17.29 -26.24
CA MET A 1 -21.85 -17.54 -26.17
C MET A 1 -21.32 -16.84 -24.94
N PRO A 2 -20.70 -17.54 -24.00
CA PRO A 2 -20.10 -16.88 -22.83
C PRO A 2 -18.80 -16.19 -23.25
N ILE A 3 -18.68 -14.90 -22.93
CA ILE A 3 -17.49 -14.10 -23.17
C ILE A 3 -16.44 -14.55 -22.14
N ASP A 4 -15.31 -15.02 -22.64
CA ASP A 4 -14.19 -15.52 -21.83
C ASP A 4 -13.48 -14.35 -21.12
N ILE A 5 -13.89 -14.08 -19.86
CA ILE A 5 -13.40 -12.98 -19.03
C ILE A 5 -11.97 -13.28 -18.49
N THR A 6 -11.57 -14.55 -18.47
CA THR A 6 -10.29 -14.97 -17.86
C THR A 6 -9.07 -14.60 -18.69
N SER A 7 -9.21 -14.48 -20.03
CA SER A 7 -8.10 -14.13 -20.93
C SER A 7 -7.68 -12.65 -20.84
N ASN A 8 -8.60 -11.75 -20.52
CA ASN A 8 -8.32 -10.31 -20.41
C ASN A 8 -7.68 -9.92 -19.07
N GLU A 9 -8.02 -10.60 -17.99
CA GLU A 9 -7.39 -10.36 -16.69
C GLU A 9 -5.93 -10.80 -16.66
N SER A 10 -5.60 -11.93 -17.31
CA SER A 10 -4.21 -12.43 -17.43
C SER A 10 -3.33 -11.51 -18.29
N LYS A 11 -3.87 -10.96 -19.37
CA LYS A 11 -3.16 -10.00 -20.24
C LYS A 11 -2.92 -8.66 -19.55
N ASN A 12 -3.87 -8.20 -18.73
CA ASN A 12 -3.71 -6.97 -17.93
C ASN A 12 -2.69 -7.14 -16.80
N ALA A 13 -2.63 -8.32 -16.17
CA ALA A 13 -1.62 -8.62 -15.15
C ALA A 13 -0.20 -8.62 -15.74
N MET A 14 0.01 -9.25 -16.92
CA MET A 14 1.30 -9.27 -17.61
C MET A 14 1.73 -7.87 -18.07
N LYS A 15 0.81 -7.07 -18.59
CA LYS A 15 1.10 -5.68 -19.01
C LYS A 15 1.50 -4.79 -17.85
N ASN A 16 0.88 -4.98 -16.69
CA ASN A 16 1.22 -4.26 -15.46
C ASN A 16 2.58 -4.69 -14.89
N GLU A 17 2.98 -5.96 -15.03
CA GLU A 17 4.33 -6.44 -14.68
C GLU A 17 5.40 -5.76 -15.56
N GLU A 18 5.15 -5.59 -16.85
CA GLU A 18 6.07 -4.96 -17.78
C GLU A 18 6.25 -3.45 -17.49
N ILE A 19 5.16 -2.76 -17.14
CA ILE A 19 5.17 -1.34 -16.74
C ILE A 19 5.96 -1.14 -15.44
N ILE A 20 5.84 -2.06 -14.48
CA ILE A 20 6.54 -1.99 -13.19
C ILE A 20 8.03 -2.28 -13.38
N ASN A 21 8.39 -3.31 -14.16
CA ASN A 21 9.78 -3.64 -14.41
C ASN A 21 10.49 -2.50 -15.15
N ASN A 22 9.82 -1.83 -16.10
CA ASN A 22 10.36 -0.68 -16.80
C ASN A 22 10.49 0.55 -15.89
N LYS A 23 9.52 0.81 -14.98
CA LYS A 23 9.61 1.93 -14.02
C LYS A 23 10.66 1.70 -12.95
N VAL A 24 10.79 0.49 -12.42
CA VAL A 24 11.84 0.13 -11.45
C VAL A 24 13.23 0.23 -12.10
N HIS A 25 13.35 -0.08 -13.39
CA HIS A 25 14.62 0.04 -14.13
C HIS A 25 15.00 1.50 -14.39
N LEU A 26 14.03 2.36 -14.68
CA LEU A 26 14.24 3.81 -14.91
C LEU A 26 14.58 4.56 -13.60
N GLU A 27 14.01 4.17 -12.47
CA GLU A 27 14.35 4.78 -11.17
C GLU A 27 15.76 4.38 -10.69
N ASN A 28 16.25 3.19 -11.06
CA ASN A 28 17.61 2.73 -10.74
C ASN A 28 18.70 3.35 -11.64
N THR A 29 18.37 3.85 -12.82
CA THR A 29 19.35 4.48 -13.73
C THR A 29 19.56 5.98 -13.47
N ASN A 30 18.68 6.64 -12.71
CA ASN A 30 18.81 8.07 -12.39
C ASN A 30 19.66 8.37 -11.14
N ASN A 31 20.20 7.36 -10.48
CA ASN A 31 21.15 7.53 -9.36
C ASN A 31 22.61 7.38 -9.82
N ASN A 32 23.07 8.24 -10.75
CA ASN A 32 24.47 8.31 -11.08
C ASN A 32 25.14 9.42 -10.24
N PRO A 33 26.09 9.10 -9.35
CA PRO A 33 26.76 10.08 -8.50
C PRO A 33 27.95 10.71 -9.22
N ASN A 34 27.73 11.78 -9.95
CA ASN A 34 28.81 12.69 -10.34
C ASN A 34 28.36 14.13 -10.12
N ASN A 35 28.55 14.62 -8.91
CA ASN A 35 28.78 16.02 -8.64
C ASN A 35 29.67 16.16 -7.40
N ASN A 36 30.95 16.35 -7.66
CA ASN A 36 31.90 16.86 -6.70
C ASN A 36 31.53 18.29 -6.33
N ASN A 37 31.00 18.49 -5.12
CA ASN A 37 31.11 19.77 -4.43
C ASN A 37 31.39 19.51 -2.96
N ASN A 38 32.63 19.79 -2.60
CA ASN A 38 33.11 19.88 -1.22
C ASN A 38 32.30 20.94 -0.46
N ASN A 39 31.49 20.50 0.48
CA ASN A 39 31.12 21.27 1.65
C ASN A 39 31.13 20.36 2.86
N ASN A 40 32.20 20.47 3.65
CA ASN A 40 32.37 19.87 4.95
C ASN A 40 31.28 20.38 5.89
N ASN A 41 30.27 19.55 6.15
CA ASN A 41 29.40 19.67 7.30
C ASN A 41 29.38 18.30 8.01
N PRO A 42 30.01 18.15 9.18
CA PRO A 42 30.07 16.88 9.90
C PRO A 42 28.81 16.74 10.75
N ASN A 43 27.70 16.26 10.21
CA ASN A 43 26.59 15.65 10.94
C ASN A 43 25.41 15.43 9.98
N ASN A 44 25.38 14.27 9.34
CA ASN A 44 24.17 13.56 8.87
C ASN A 44 24.54 12.36 7.99
N ASN A 45 25.50 11.54 8.45
CA ASN A 45 25.59 10.15 7.98
C ASN A 45 24.72 9.27 8.90
N GLU A 46 23.39 9.46 8.90
CA GLU A 46 22.50 8.34 9.13
C GLU A 46 22.62 7.43 7.92
N SER A 47 23.61 6.54 7.94
CA SER A 47 23.61 5.38 7.05
C SER A 47 22.22 4.74 7.20
N LEU A 48 21.45 4.75 6.11
CA LEU A 48 20.14 4.14 6.07
C LEU A 48 20.31 2.65 6.43
N LEU A 49 20.11 2.34 7.71
CA LEU A 49 20.20 0.97 8.20
C LEU A 49 19.12 0.18 7.46
N ILE A 50 19.55 -0.81 6.71
CA ILE A 50 18.66 -1.73 6.01
C ILE A 50 18.14 -2.70 7.05
N ALA A 51 16.83 -2.72 7.25
CA ALA A 51 16.18 -3.64 8.18
C ALA A 51 16.27 -5.08 7.65
N GLU A 52 16.35 -6.05 8.57
CA GLU A 52 16.27 -7.46 8.24
C GLU A 52 15.02 -8.08 8.82
N ALA A 53 14.34 -8.89 8.01
CA ALA A 53 13.15 -9.62 8.41
C ALA A 53 13.22 -11.07 7.94
N THR A 54 12.54 -11.95 8.66
CA THR A 54 12.36 -13.36 8.29
C THR A 54 10.92 -13.62 7.90
N ILE A 55 10.72 -14.44 6.86
CA ILE A 55 9.40 -14.87 6.42
C ILE A 55 9.16 -16.33 6.78
N GLN A 56 8.02 -16.59 7.42
CA GLN A 56 7.42 -17.93 7.52
C GLN A 56 6.49 -18.08 6.31
N GLU A 57 6.89 -18.93 5.36
CA GLU A 57 6.24 -19.01 4.03
C GLU A 57 4.82 -19.59 4.07
N GLU A 58 4.51 -20.40 5.08
CA GLU A 58 3.24 -21.11 5.21
C GLU A 58 2.06 -20.13 5.38
N ASP A 59 2.22 -19.16 6.27
CA ASP A 59 1.21 -18.14 6.61
C ASP A 59 1.58 -16.74 6.11
N LEU A 60 2.74 -16.56 5.48
CA LEU A 60 3.31 -15.28 5.07
C LEU A 60 3.54 -14.31 6.22
N LYS A 61 3.89 -14.83 7.39
CA LYS A 61 4.22 -14.03 8.55
C LYS A 61 5.64 -13.49 8.42
N ILE A 62 5.79 -12.16 8.45
CA ILE A 62 7.06 -11.46 8.22
C ILE A 62 7.48 -10.80 9.52
N ILE A 63 8.55 -11.29 10.13
CA ILE A 63 8.98 -10.93 11.49
C ILE A 63 10.28 -10.14 11.41
N VAL A 64 10.33 -8.98 12.07
CA VAL A 64 11.53 -8.20 12.28
C VAL A 64 12.05 -8.48 13.69
N ASN A 65 13.27 -8.97 13.81
CA ASN A 65 13.80 -9.42 15.12
C ASN A 65 14.57 -8.32 15.86
N GLU A 66 15.35 -7.50 15.17
CA GLU A 66 16.20 -6.50 15.81
C GLU A 66 15.42 -5.29 16.34
N ILE A 67 15.63 -4.96 17.62
CA ILE A 67 14.91 -3.88 18.32
C ILE A 67 15.09 -2.54 17.63
N ARG A 68 16.32 -2.17 17.23
CA ARG A 68 16.61 -0.91 16.54
C ARG A 68 15.78 -0.72 15.25
N PHE A 69 15.57 -1.80 14.48
CA PHE A 69 14.75 -1.75 13.27
C PHE A 69 13.25 -1.65 13.60
N LYS A 70 12.79 -2.34 14.66
CA LYS A 70 11.41 -2.25 15.13
C LYS A 70 11.04 -0.81 15.45
N ASP A 71 11.89 -0.10 16.19
CA ASP A 71 11.63 1.29 16.58
C ASP A 71 11.64 2.24 15.37
N GLN A 72 12.61 2.08 14.46
CA GLN A 72 12.64 2.87 13.23
C GLN A 72 11.40 2.65 12.35
N LEU A 73 10.99 1.41 12.17
CA LEU A 73 9.82 1.06 11.37
C LEU A 73 8.53 1.55 12.03
N ARG A 74 8.40 1.36 13.34
CA ARG A 74 7.25 1.83 14.13
C ARG A 74 7.09 3.35 14.04
N ASN A 75 8.17 4.10 14.19
CA ASN A 75 8.16 5.57 14.10
C ASN A 75 7.71 6.07 12.71
N LYS A 76 7.97 5.27 11.67
CA LYS A 76 7.50 5.53 10.31
C LYS A 76 6.10 4.95 10.02
N GLY A 77 5.44 4.37 11.03
CA GLY A 77 4.11 3.77 10.91
C GLY A 77 4.07 2.44 10.14
N PHE A 78 5.18 1.70 10.11
CA PHE A 78 5.23 0.32 9.60
C PHE A 78 5.10 -0.68 10.74
N GLY A 79 4.59 -1.86 10.40
CA GLY A 79 4.48 -3.00 11.30
C GLY A 79 3.48 -2.82 12.42
N GLU A 80 3.23 -3.94 13.08
CA GLU A 80 2.37 -4.02 14.28
C GLU A 80 2.96 -5.09 15.22
N VAL A 81 2.70 -4.96 16.51
CA VAL A 81 3.10 -5.97 17.50
C VAL A 81 1.93 -6.94 17.68
N PHE A 82 2.19 -8.21 17.42
CA PHE A 82 1.25 -9.30 17.65
C PHE A 82 1.99 -10.44 18.34
N ASP A 83 1.45 -10.97 19.44
CA ASP A 83 2.06 -12.04 20.26
C ASP A 83 3.56 -11.78 20.59
N ASN A 84 3.89 -10.54 21.00
CA ASN A 84 5.26 -10.07 21.29
C ASN A 84 6.21 -10.04 20.09
N GLU A 85 5.76 -10.33 18.89
CA GLU A 85 6.53 -10.21 17.66
C GLU A 85 6.18 -8.94 16.90
N PHE A 86 7.17 -8.34 16.27
CA PHE A 86 6.96 -7.19 15.38
C PHE A 86 6.81 -7.69 13.96
N ILE A 87 5.60 -7.56 13.42
CA ILE A 87 5.20 -8.15 12.15
C ILE A 87 4.96 -7.04 11.12
N LEU A 88 5.50 -7.23 9.92
CA LEU A 88 5.19 -6.43 8.74
C LEU A 88 4.10 -7.13 7.92
N ASN A 89 3.16 -6.37 7.38
CA ASN A 89 2.26 -6.92 6.39
C ASN A 89 2.91 -7.01 5.00
N SER A 90 2.26 -7.73 4.09
CA SER A 90 2.79 -7.98 2.75
C SER A 90 3.06 -6.71 1.93
N LEU A 91 2.22 -5.69 2.05
CA LEU A 91 2.36 -4.43 1.31
C LEU A 91 3.47 -3.55 1.88
N GLU A 92 3.60 -3.50 3.20
CA GLU A 92 4.71 -2.84 3.89
C GLU A 92 6.05 -3.46 3.48
N THR A 93 6.09 -4.79 3.43
CA THR A 93 7.27 -5.56 3.01
C THR A 93 7.64 -5.27 1.54
N LEU A 94 6.67 -5.34 0.61
CA LEU A 94 6.90 -4.98 -0.79
C LEU A 94 7.44 -3.55 -0.93
N TYR A 95 6.87 -2.59 -0.18
CA TYR A 95 7.31 -1.20 -0.21
C TYR A 95 8.74 -1.03 0.30
N LEU A 96 9.09 -1.69 1.38
CA LEU A 96 10.43 -1.62 1.96
C LEU A 96 11.47 -2.31 1.06
N LEU A 97 11.12 -3.46 0.44
CA LEU A 97 11.96 -4.15 -0.55
C LEU A 97 12.19 -3.28 -1.79
N SER A 98 11.14 -2.65 -2.33
CA SER A 98 11.25 -1.78 -3.53
C SER A 98 12.11 -0.54 -3.31
N ASN A 99 12.25 -0.10 -2.06
CA ASN A 99 13.06 1.05 -1.68
C ASN A 99 14.43 0.66 -1.10
N ASN A 100 14.83 -0.61 -1.21
CA ASN A 100 16.08 -1.15 -0.64
C ASN A 100 16.25 -0.86 0.87
N LYS A 101 15.14 -0.85 1.62
CA LYS A 101 15.12 -0.59 3.07
C LYS A 101 14.90 -1.85 3.90
N LEU A 102 14.73 -2.99 3.24
CA LEU A 102 14.53 -4.29 3.86
C LEU A 102 15.26 -5.38 3.10
N LYS A 103 15.88 -6.31 3.83
CA LYS A 103 16.27 -7.63 3.35
C LYS A 103 15.31 -8.65 3.93
N LEU A 104 14.77 -9.53 3.09
CA LEU A 104 13.80 -10.53 3.49
C LEU A 104 14.37 -11.92 3.30
N PHE A 105 14.50 -12.66 4.40
CA PHE A 105 15.06 -14.00 4.44
C PHE A 105 13.99 -15.05 4.75
N GLY A 106 14.06 -16.19 4.08
CA GLY A 106 13.29 -17.38 4.33
C GLY A 106 14.11 -18.59 3.91
N LYS A 107 13.55 -19.51 3.12
CA LYS A 107 14.35 -20.59 2.49
C LYS A 107 15.45 -20.05 1.58
N LYS A 108 15.29 -18.83 1.13
CA LYS A 108 16.25 -18.04 0.35
C LYS A 108 16.05 -16.56 0.66
N GLU A 109 16.92 -15.71 0.13
CA GLU A 109 16.68 -14.27 0.14
C GLU A 109 15.62 -13.90 -0.93
N TYR A 110 14.64 -13.08 -0.53
CA TYR A 110 13.57 -12.61 -1.39
C TYR A 110 13.79 -11.15 -1.75
N ASN A 111 13.82 -10.88 -3.04
CA ASN A 111 13.71 -9.52 -3.58
C ASN A 111 12.23 -9.18 -3.88
N PHE A 112 11.97 -7.93 -4.28
CA PHE A 112 10.63 -7.45 -4.64
C PHE A 112 9.90 -8.39 -5.60
N SER A 113 10.51 -8.74 -6.73
CA SER A 113 9.88 -9.55 -7.78
C SER A 113 9.57 -10.98 -7.32
N SER A 114 10.50 -11.62 -6.60
CA SER A 114 10.29 -12.98 -6.10
C SER A 114 9.21 -13.04 -5.03
N PHE A 115 9.14 -12.02 -4.15
CA PHE A 115 8.12 -11.93 -3.13
C PHE A 115 6.75 -11.59 -3.72
N LEU A 116 6.67 -10.64 -4.66
CA LEU A 116 5.44 -10.30 -5.37
C LEU A 116 4.82 -11.52 -6.08
N LYS A 117 5.65 -12.36 -6.72
CA LYS A 117 5.18 -13.60 -7.37
C LYS A 117 4.49 -14.57 -6.39
N ILE A 118 4.96 -14.64 -5.15
CA ILE A 118 4.30 -15.47 -4.12
C ILE A 118 2.94 -14.86 -3.76
N LEU A 119 2.89 -13.56 -3.56
CA LEU A 119 1.67 -12.86 -3.17
C LEU A 119 0.58 -12.92 -4.25
N LEU A 120 0.94 -12.78 -5.53
CA LEU A 120 0.02 -12.87 -6.68
C LEU A 120 -0.69 -14.22 -6.78
N LYS A 121 -0.09 -15.30 -6.28
CA LYS A 121 -0.74 -16.61 -6.22
C LYS A 121 -1.87 -16.65 -5.18
N LYS A 122 -1.79 -15.83 -4.12
CA LYS A 122 -2.77 -15.77 -3.03
C LYS A 122 -3.82 -14.66 -3.22
N ASP A 123 -3.41 -13.50 -3.71
CA ASP A 123 -4.28 -12.34 -3.95
C ASP A 123 -3.99 -11.70 -5.31
N LYS A 124 -4.90 -11.91 -6.26
CA LYS A 124 -4.80 -11.32 -7.61
C LYS A 124 -4.84 -9.79 -7.60
N LYS A 125 -5.41 -9.18 -6.54
CA LYS A 125 -5.50 -7.72 -6.38
C LYS A 125 -4.29 -7.12 -5.69
N ILE A 126 -3.30 -7.92 -5.27
CA ILE A 126 -2.16 -7.43 -4.48
C ILE A 126 -1.39 -6.32 -5.19
N LEU A 127 -1.26 -6.39 -6.52
CA LEU A 127 -0.58 -5.37 -7.30
C LEU A 127 -1.33 -4.04 -7.29
N THR A 128 -2.65 -4.07 -7.48
CA THR A 128 -3.53 -2.89 -7.35
C THR A 128 -3.37 -2.26 -5.98
N LYS A 129 -3.46 -3.06 -4.92
CA LYS A 129 -3.27 -2.60 -3.55
C LYS A 129 -1.86 -2.02 -3.33
N TYR A 130 -0.83 -2.66 -3.88
CA TYR A 130 0.55 -2.19 -3.76
C TYR A 130 0.76 -0.82 -4.44
N LEU A 131 0.21 -0.59 -5.62
CA LEU A 131 0.34 0.70 -6.31
C LEU A 131 -0.28 1.83 -5.51
N ILE A 132 -1.47 1.62 -4.95
CA ILE A 132 -2.14 2.59 -4.06
C ILE A 132 -1.33 2.81 -2.78
N PHE A 133 -0.89 1.72 -2.15
CA PHE A 133 -0.08 1.78 -0.93
C PHE A 133 1.21 2.58 -1.17
N ARG A 134 1.95 2.26 -2.24
CA ARG A 134 3.18 2.95 -2.63
C ARG A 134 2.95 4.45 -2.83
N ASP A 135 1.92 4.81 -3.58
CA ASP A 135 1.62 6.22 -3.87
C ASP A 135 1.27 7.01 -2.60
N LEU A 136 0.42 6.46 -1.74
CA LEU A 136 0.07 7.09 -0.46
C LEU A 136 1.29 7.22 0.48
N ARG A 137 2.12 6.17 0.54
CA ARG A 137 3.35 6.20 1.37
C ARG A 137 4.37 7.21 0.86
N SER A 138 4.53 7.35 -0.46
CA SER A 138 5.42 8.35 -1.07
C SER A 138 4.96 9.78 -0.76
N LYS A 139 3.66 10.00 -0.60
CA LYS A 139 3.05 11.26 -0.18
C LYS A 139 3.09 11.49 1.34
N GLY A 140 3.66 10.56 2.12
CA GLY A 140 3.87 10.69 3.56
C GLY A 140 2.69 10.30 4.45
N TYR A 141 1.65 9.68 3.90
CA TYR A 141 0.55 9.12 4.69
C TYR A 141 0.97 7.80 5.34
N VAL A 142 0.43 7.50 6.52
CA VAL A 142 0.48 6.15 7.08
C VAL A 142 -0.75 5.38 6.62
N VAL A 143 -0.51 4.19 6.08
CA VAL A 143 -1.53 3.34 5.45
C VAL A 143 -1.52 2.00 6.14
N LYS A 144 -2.70 1.57 6.61
CA LYS A 144 -2.93 0.28 7.24
C LYS A 144 -4.05 -0.46 6.52
N GLU A 145 -4.18 -1.75 6.74
CA GLU A 145 -5.26 -2.56 6.15
C GLU A 145 -6.63 -1.98 6.51
N GLY A 146 -7.58 -2.12 5.60
CA GLY A 146 -8.97 -1.67 5.76
C GLY A 146 -9.71 -2.41 6.88
N PHE A 147 -11.00 -2.09 7.01
CA PHE A 147 -11.86 -2.72 8.03
C PHE A 147 -12.57 -4.00 7.53
N GLY A 148 -12.23 -4.50 6.35
CA GLY A 148 -13.03 -5.50 5.66
C GLY A 148 -14.16 -4.85 4.85
N PHE A 149 -15.27 -5.56 4.66
CA PHE A 149 -16.49 -5.15 3.93
C PHE A 149 -16.24 -4.33 2.64
N GLY A 150 -15.18 -4.69 1.88
CA GLY A 150 -14.86 -4.06 0.59
C GLY A 150 -13.93 -2.86 0.67
N THR A 151 -13.37 -2.56 1.85
CA THR A 151 -12.35 -1.52 2.01
C THR A 151 -10.95 -2.10 1.95
N ASP A 152 -10.02 -1.39 1.28
CA ASP A 152 -8.64 -1.84 1.15
C ASP A 152 -7.74 -1.23 2.21
N PHE A 153 -7.90 0.08 2.53
CA PHE A 153 -7.00 0.79 3.41
C PHE A 153 -7.68 1.74 4.38
N ARG A 154 -7.07 1.87 5.56
CA ARG A 154 -7.21 2.98 6.50
C ARG A 154 -6.04 3.94 6.30
N ILE A 155 -6.32 5.23 6.11
CA ILE A 155 -5.32 6.23 5.82
C ILE A 155 -5.31 7.25 6.96
N TYR A 156 -4.13 7.46 7.52
CA TYR A 156 -3.86 8.44 8.58
C TYR A 156 -3.16 9.65 8.00
N GLU A 157 -3.56 10.84 8.42
CA GLU A 157 -2.86 12.06 8.03
C GLU A 157 -1.42 12.07 8.56
N ARG A 158 -0.59 12.89 7.95
CA ARG A 158 0.83 12.97 8.27
C ARG A 158 1.02 13.32 9.75
N GLY A 159 1.80 12.51 10.47
CA GLY A 159 2.10 12.72 11.89
C GLY A 159 0.97 12.38 12.86
N GLU A 160 -0.18 11.88 12.40
CA GLU A 160 -1.34 11.59 13.25
C GLU A 160 -1.47 10.10 13.63
N HIS A 161 -0.76 9.21 12.95
CA HIS A 161 -0.78 7.79 13.28
C HIS A 161 -0.30 7.55 14.73
N GLY A 162 -1.06 6.78 15.50
CA GLY A 162 -0.82 6.54 16.92
C GLY A 162 -1.33 7.64 17.85
N LYS A 163 -1.77 8.79 17.31
CA LYS A 163 -2.33 9.92 18.08
C LYS A 163 -3.82 10.10 17.84
N LYS A 164 -4.26 9.90 16.60
CA LYS A 164 -5.64 10.03 16.16
C LYS A 164 -6.09 8.83 15.35
N PRO A 165 -7.40 8.53 15.27
CA PRO A 165 -7.92 7.51 14.38
C PRO A 165 -7.68 7.88 12.92
N SER A 166 -7.73 6.88 12.02
CA SER A 166 -7.66 7.12 10.57
C SER A 166 -8.78 8.06 10.12
N LYS A 167 -8.44 9.02 9.29
CA LYS A 167 -9.40 9.99 8.73
C LYS A 167 -10.12 9.44 7.52
N TYR A 168 -9.37 8.74 6.64
CA TYR A 168 -9.91 8.23 5.40
C TYR A 168 -9.92 6.72 5.38
N VAL A 169 -10.89 6.17 4.64
CA VAL A 169 -10.97 4.75 4.26
C VAL A 169 -11.01 4.67 2.75
N SER A 170 -10.13 3.87 2.15
CA SER A 170 -10.06 3.80 0.70
C SER A 170 -10.57 2.47 0.12
N ILE A 171 -11.13 2.59 -1.09
CA ILE A 171 -11.53 1.50 -1.97
C ILE A 171 -10.67 1.62 -3.23
N GLY A 172 -9.89 0.58 -3.52
CA GLY A 172 -9.03 0.53 -4.71
C GLY A 172 -9.75 -0.07 -5.91
N ILE A 173 -9.64 0.58 -7.04
CA ILE A 173 -10.31 0.19 -8.27
C ILE A 173 -9.33 0.32 -9.43
N ASN A 174 -9.27 -0.69 -10.31
CA ASN A 174 -8.59 -0.53 -11.59
C ASN A 174 -9.54 0.09 -12.62
N GLU A 175 -9.03 0.99 -13.45
CA GLU A 175 -9.76 1.52 -14.59
C GLU A 175 -10.37 0.40 -15.44
N GLY A 176 -11.65 0.52 -15.78
CA GLY A 176 -12.38 -0.47 -16.58
C GLY A 176 -12.97 -1.65 -15.80
N LEU A 177 -12.83 -1.69 -14.46
CA LEU A 177 -13.56 -2.67 -13.64
C LEU A 177 -15.01 -2.23 -13.43
N ASN A 178 -15.92 -3.18 -13.60
CA ASN A 178 -17.33 -2.99 -13.26
C ASN A 178 -17.54 -3.25 -11.77
N ILE A 179 -18.17 -2.29 -11.08
CA ILE A 179 -18.55 -2.39 -9.68
C ILE A 179 -20.07 -2.48 -9.59
N LYS A 180 -20.57 -3.38 -8.76
CA LYS A 180 -21.99 -3.43 -8.44
C LYS A 180 -22.33 -2.25 -7.56
N SER A 181 -23.20 -1.36 -8.08
CA SER A 181 -23.59 -0.12 -7.37
C SER A 181 -24.16 -0.38 -5.97
N LYS A 182 -24.90 -1.47 -5.76
CA LYS A 182 -25.42 -1.84 -4.45
C LYS A 182 -24.30 -2.10 -3.44
N ASP A 183 -23.28 -2.86 -3.83
CA ASP A 183 -22.17 -3.19 -2.92
C ASP A 183 -21.35 -1.93 -2.61
N PHE A 184 -21.14 -1.10 -3.63
CA PHE A 184 -20.45 0.18 -3.48
C PHE A 184 -21.17 1.12 -2.51
N VAL A 185 -22.47 1.35 -2.69
CA VAL A 185 -23.28 2.21 -1.81
C VAL A 185 -23.28 1.68 -0.38
N ASN A 186 -23.44 0.37 -0.18
CA ASN A 186 -23.37 -0.24 1.14
C ASN A 186 -22.02 0.00 1.82
N THR A 187 -20.91 -0.12 1.08
CA THR A 187 -19.58 0.14 1.62
C THR A 187 -19.41 1.60 2.04
N VAL A 188 -19.83 2.54 1.19
CA VAL A 188 -19.81 3.98 1.51
C VAL A 188 -20.63 4.29 2.75
N ASP A 189 -21.87 3.76 2.85
CA ASP A 189 -22.74 3.96 4.01
C ASP A 189 -22.11 3.42 5.32
N GLN A 190 -21.39 2.29 5.24
CA GLN A 190 -20.69 1.74 6.41
C GLN A 190 -19.51 2.63 6.84
N ILE A 191 -18.73 3.16 5.88
CA ILE A 191 -17.62 4.08 6.17
C ILE A 191 -18.13 5.37 6.81
N GLU A 192 -19.23 5.95 6.29
CA GLU A 192 -19.85 7.15 6.85
C GLU A 192 -20.36 6.94 8.28
N LYS A 193 -20.99 5.78 8.58
CA LYS A 193 -21.41 5.42 9.94
C LYS A 193 -20.26 5.35 10.93
N MET A 194 -19.04 5.08 10.46
CA MET A 194 -17.83 5.11 11.30
C MET A 194 -17.25 6.53 11.46
N GLY A 195 -17.90 7.56 10.90
CA GLY A 195 -17.42 8.94 10.95
C GLY A 195 -16.13 9.17 10.15
N LYS A 196 -15.95 8.45 9.03
CA LYS A 196 -14.76 8.53 8.20
C LYS A 196 -15.10 8.97 6.78
N ASP A 197 -14.12 9.64 6.16
CA ASP A 197 -14.23 10.03 4.76
C ASP A 197 -13.94 8.84 3.83
N THR A 198 -14.77 8.62 2.83
CA THR A 198 -14.55 7.61 1.80
C THR A 198 -13.69 8.18 0.68
N VAL A 199 -12.63 7.45 0.31
CA VAL A 199 -11.74 7.76 -0.80
C VAL A 199 -11.73 6.61 -1.79
N ILE A 200 -12.04 6.89 -3.05
CA ILE A 200 -11.87 5.95 -4.15
C ILE A 200 -10.50 6.19 -4.76
N ALA A 201 -9.67 5.16 -4.78
CA ALA A 201 -8.36 5.17 -5.42
C ALA A 201 -8.44 4.42 -6.74
N VAL A 202 -8.45 5.14 -7.86
CA VAL A 202 -8.52 4.58 -9.22
C VAL A 202 -7.12 4.47 -9.79
N ILE A 203 -6.75 3.27 -10.22
CA ILE A 203 -5.50 3.04 -10.95
C ILE A 203 -5.80 3.11 -12.44
N GLU A 204 -5.19 4.08 -13.11
CA GLU A 204 -5.26 4.23 -14.56
C GLU A 204 -4.35 3.23 -15.28
N ARG A 205 -4.55 3.12 -16.61
CA ARG A 205 -3.76 2.23 -17.49
C ARG A 205 -2.24 2.47 -17.43
N ARG A 206 -1.81 3.69 -17.07
CA ARG A 206 -0.40 4.05 -16.91
C ARG A 206 0.16 3.71 -15.53
N GLY A 207 -0.67 3.15 -14.63
CA GLY A 207 -0.30 2.83 -13.25
C GLY A 207 -0.24 4.06 -12.33
N GLU A 208 -0.83 5.18 -12.73
CA GLU A 208 -1.03 6.36 -11.89
C GLU A 208 -2.28 6.16 -11.02
N VAL A 209 -2.27 6.76 -9.83
CA VAL A 209 -3.38 6.64 -8.88
C VAL A 209 -4.08 7.98 -8.75
N ILE A 210 -5.38 8.02 -9.09
CA ILE A 210 -6.24 9.18 -8.93
C ILE A 210 -7.16 8.94 -7.75
N TYR A 211 -7.30 9.94 -6.90
CA TYR A 211 -8.13 9.87 -5.69
C TYR A 211 -9.38 10.73 -5.82
N TYR A 212 -10.53 10.11 -5.56
CA TYR A 212 -11.83 10.79 -5.49
C TYR A 212 -12.37 10.69 -4.07
N LYS A 213 -12.75 11.82 -3.48
CA LYS A 213 -13.51 11.83 -2.23
C LYS A 213 -14.99 11.66 -2.53
N THR A 214 -15.64 10.71 -1.88
CA THR A 214 -17.06 10.43 -2.04
C THR A 214 -17.84 10.97 -0.84
N ILE A 215 -18.89 11.69 -1.10
CA ILE A 215 -19.78 12.28 -0.09
C ILE A 215 -21.22 11.93 -0.44
N LYS A 216 -21.97 11.43 0.52
CA LYS A 216 -23.41 11.26 0.39
C LYS A 216 -24.06 12.62 0.53
N MET A 217 -24.89 12.98 -0.44
CA MET A 217 -25.58 14.27 -0.46
C MET A 217 -27.10 14.05 -0.45
N SER A 218 -27.81 14.76 0.43
CA SER A 218 -29.27 14.79 0.45
C SER A 218 -29.73 16.18 0.02
N PHE A 219 -30.59 16.23 -0.99
CA PHE A 219 -31.16 17.49 -1.47
C PHE A 219 -32.42 17.93 -0.69
N PHE A 220 -32.95 17.02 0.15
CA PHE A 220 -34.13 17.30 0.96
C PHE A 220 -33.76 17.24 2.43
N GLU A 221 -33.63 18.38 3.06
CA GLU A 221 -33.71 18.46 4.51
C GLU A 221 -35.18 18.25 4.90
N ASN A 222 -35.47 17.09 5.49
CA ASN A 222 -36.73 16.96 6.23
C ASN A 222 -36.67 17.97 7.39
N LYS A 223 -37.27 19.15 7.22
CA LYS A 223 -37.55 20.05 8.33
C LYS A 223 -38.36 19.26 9.35
N LYS A 224 -37.70 18.83 10.44
CA LYS A 224 -38.42 18.37 11.62
C LYS A 224 -39.31 19.54 12.04
N LYS A 225 -40.62 19.37 11.86
CA LYS A 225 -41.61 20.24 12.49
C LYS A 225 -41.41 20.13 14.00
N SER A 226 -41.01 21.20 14.64
CA SER A 226 -41.08 21.42 16.07
C SER A 226 -42.52 21.38 16.56
#